data_7d20fdba7d24b18cea214eac8d31ba02
#
_entry.id   7d20fdba7d24b18cea214eac8d31ba02
#
_cell.length_a   1.000
_cell.length_b   1.000
_cell.length_c   1.000
_cell.angle_alpha   90.00
_cell.angle_beta   90.00
_cell.angle_gamma   90.00
#
_symmetry.space_group_name_H-M   'P 1'
#
loop_
_entity.id
_entity.type
_entity.pdbx_description
1 polymer ?
#
loop_
_entity_poly.entity_id
_entity_poly.type
_entity_poly.pdbx_seq_one_letter_code
_entity_poly.pdbx_strand_id
1 'polypeptide(L)'
;MTIRIINVHMQTTSFDRMRSKAAQARGAQDEEQERGIYLGYSDNFRENTVRRAGQAEQISSLINATEYPLIVCGDFNDPPGTFTYETLKSGLKDGFQTAGEGYAATYRGFHHLLRIDYLFHSTLLEGIKYKVIPYDMSDHNPVYLEVGL
;
A
#
# COMPACT_ATOMS: atom_id res chain seq x y z
N MET A 1 19.06 21.13 7.73
CA MET A 1 18.71 20.47 6.46
C MET A 1 17.20 20.34 6.40
N THR A 2 16.59 20.51 5.22
CA THR A 2 15.15 20.34 5.03
C THR A 2 14.89 18.96 4.40
N ILE A 3 13.95 18.19 4.94
CA ILE A 3 13.47 16.95 4.37
C ILE A 3 12.00 17.15 3.99
N ARG A 4 11.60 16.75 2.81
CA ARG A 4 10.19 16.75 2.38
C ARG A 4 9.56 15.41 2.69
N ILE A 5 8.34 15.43 3.20
CA ILE A 5 7.55 14.23 3.44
C ILE A 5 6.28 14.32 2.61
N ILE A 6 6.00 13.27 1.83
CA ILE A 6 4.74 13.09 1.12
C ILE A 6 4.04 11.87 1.76
N ASN A 7 2.90 12.12 2.39
CA ASN A 7 2.06 11.07 2.96
C ASN A 7 0.84 10.88 2.08
N VAL A 8 0.57 9.64 1.68
CA VAL A 8 -0.51 9.30 0.75
C VAL A 8 -1.39 8.18 1.29
N HIS A 9 -2.68 8.24 0.94
CA HIS A 9 -3.60 7.12 1.06
C HIS A 9 -4.30 6.98 -0.29
N MET A 10 -3.99 5.90 -1.00
CA MET A 10 -4.45 5.70 -2.37
C MET A 10 -5.78 4.94 -2.41
N GLN A 11 -6.41 4.90 -3.58
CA GLN A 11 -7.71 4.26 -3.78
C GLN A 11 -7.71 2.82 -3.28
N THR A 12 -8.61 2.52 -2.33
CA THR A 12 -8.76 1.17 -1.76
C THR A 12 -9.42 0.18 -2.72
N THR A 13 -9.07 -1.10 -2.58
CA THR A 13 -9.72 -2.21 -3.31
C THR A 13 -10.97 -2.74 -2.61
N SER A 14 -11.22 -2.40 -1.34
CA SER A 14 -12.37 -2.84 -0.54
C SER A 14 -12.56 -4.38 -0.49
N PHE A 15 -11.45 -5.13 -0.44
CA PHE A 15 -11.46 -6.59 -0.49
C PHE A 15 -12.25 -7.23 0.67
N ASP A 16 -12.08 -6.75 1.90
CA ASP A 16 -12.77 -7.31 3.07
C ASP A 16 -14.27 -7.09 3.03
N ARG A 17 -14.69 -5.94 2.50
CA ARG A 17 -16.13 -5.67 2.29
C ARG A 17 -16.75 -6.65 1.30
N MET A 18 -16.04 -6.99 0.23
CA MET A 18 -16.48 -8.00 -0.73
C MET A 18 -16.56 -9.39 -0.08
N ARG A 19 -15.53 -9.82 0.65
CA ARG A 19 -15.52 -11.11 1.36
C ARG A 19 -16.67 -11.23 2.35
N SER A 20 -16.93 -10.20 3.13
CA SER A 20 -18.03 -10.18 4.09
C SER A 20 -19.38 -10.36 3.41
N LYS A 21 -19.63 -9.64 2.32
CA LYS A 21 -20.88 -9.77 1.55
C LYS A 21 -21.02 -11.16 0.91
N ALA A 22 -19.96 -11.69 0.30
CA ALA A 22 -19.97 -13.01 -0.29
C ALA A 22 -20.20 -14.11 0.76
N ALA A 23 -19.62 -13.99 1.95
CA ALA A 23 -19.85 -14.92 3.04
C ALA A 23 -21.31 -14.89 3.53
N GLN A 24 -21.96 -13.73 3.56
CA GLN A 24 -23.38 -13.60 3.89
C GLN A 24 -24.26 -14.27 2.84
N ALA A 25 -24.02 -14.04 1.55
CA ALA A 25 -24.76 -14.68 0.45
C ALA A 25 -24.62 -16.20 0.49
N ARG A 26 -23.41 -16.71 0.72
CA ARG A 26 -23.13 -18.14 0.89
C ARG A 26 -23.87 -18.74 2.09
N GLY A 27 -23.90 -18.04 3.22
CA GLY A 27 -24.67 -18.44 4.42
C GLY A 27 -26.18 -18.51 4.17
N ALA A 28 -26.70 -17.67 3.25
CA ALA A 28 -28.08 -17.68 2.81
C ALA A 28 -28.36 -18.69 1.66
N GLN A 29 -27.35 -19.42 1.18
CA GLN A 29 -27.40 -20.33 0.03
C GLN A 29 -27.88 -19.65 -1.27
N ASP A 30 -27.59 -18.36 -1.42
CA ASP A 30 -27.91 -17.56 -2.59
C ASP A 30 -26.68 -17.49 -3.54
N GLU A 31 -26.57 -18.49 -4.40
CA GLU A 31 -25.45 -18.62 -5.35
C GLU A 31 -25.43 -17.51 -6.39
N GLU A 32 -26.60 -17.03 -6.82
CA GLU A 32 -26.71 -15.96 -7.80
C GLU A 32 -26.23 -14.63 -7.22
N GLN A 33 -26.61 -14.33 -5.98
CA GLN A 33 -26.13 -13.16 -5.25
C GLN A 33 -24.62 -13.26 -5.00
N GLU A 34 -24.11 -14.41 -4.57
CA GLU A 34 -22.67 -14.63 -4.34
C GLU A 34 -21.88 -14.37 -5.62
N ARG A 35 -22.32 -14.95 -6.75
CA ARG A 35 -21.70 -14.75 -8.07
C ARG A 35 -21.73 -13.28 -8.50
N GLY A 36 -22.86 -12.61 -8.31
CA GLY A 36 -23.00 -11.19 -8.62
C GLY A 36 -22.02 -10.31 -7.82
N ILE A 37 -21.78 -10.65 -6.54
CA ILE A 37 -20.81 -9.95 -5.69
C ILE A 37 -19.38 -10.10 -6.24
N TYR A 38 -18.96 -11.31 -6.65
CA TYR A 38 -17.63 -11.52 -7.22
C TYR A 38 -17.44 -10.82 -8.57
N LEU A 39 -18.44 -10.83 -9.45
CA LEU A 39 -18.38 -10.11 -10.72
C LEU A 39 -18.28 -8.60 -10.51
N GLY A 40 -19.15 -8.05 -9.69
CA GLY A 40 -19.09 -6.62 -9.36
C GLY A 40 -17.80 -6.19 -8.66
N TYR A 41 -17.18 -7.10 -7.88
CA TYR A 41 -15.87 -6.84 -7.30
C TYR A 41 -14.76 -6.81 -8.36
N SER A 42 -14.79 -7.73 -9.33
CA SER A 42 -13.81 -7.76 -10.43
C SER A 42 -13.79 -6.45 -11.20
N ASP A 43 -14.96 -5.89 -11.52
CA ASP A 43 -15.09 -4.61 -12.21
C ASP A 43 -14.58 -3.45 -11.34
N ASN A 44 -14.98 -3.41 -10.08
CA ASN A 44 -14.49 -2.41 -9.13
C ASN A 44 -12.97 -2.51 -8.89
N PHE A 45 -12.42 -3.72 -8.84
CA PHE A 45 -10.98 -3.93 -8.69
C PHE A 45 -10.23 -3.32 -9.87
N ARG A 46 -10.69 -3.59 -11.09
CA ARG A 46 -10.09 -3.04 -12.32
C ARG A 46 -10.16 -1.51 -12.32
N GLU A 47 -11.31 -0.94 -12.02
CA GLU A 47 -11.50 0.51 -11.97
C GLU A 47 -10.58 1.16 -10.92
N ASN A 48 -10.53 0.59 -9.71
CA ASN A 48 -9.69 1.11 -8.64
C ASN A 48 -8.20 0.98 -8.95
N THR A 49 -7.78 -0.07 -9.67
CA THR A 49 -6.39 -0.22 -10.15
C THR A 49 -6.03 0.89 -11.14
N VAL A 50 -6.92 1.21 -12.08
CA VAL A 50 -6.71 2.32 -13.02
C VAL A 50 -6.64 3.66 -12.29
N ARG A 51 -7.52 3.88 -11.31
CA ARG A 51 -7.50 5.11 -10.48
C ARG A 51 -6.18 5.24 -9.70
N ARG A 52 -5.69 4.15 -9.09
CA ARG A 52 -4.40 4.15 -8.40
C ARG A 52 -3.23 4.44 -9.33
N ALA A 53 -3.25 3.89 -10.54
CA ALA A 53 -2.23 4.20 -11.55
C ALA A 53 -2.17 5.69 -11.85
N GLY A 54 -3.30 6.34 -12.10
CA GLY A 54 -3.36 7.79 -12.30
C GLY A 54 -2.91 8.61 -11.08
N GLN A 55 -3.27 8.16 -9.86
CA GLN A 55 -2.78 8.78 -8.63
C GLN A 55 -1.26 8.63 -8.49
N ALA A 56 -0.70 7.46 -8.82
CA ALA A 56 0.74 7.20 -8.75
C ALA A 56 1.52 8.11 -9.72
N GLU A 57 1.03 8.33 -10.94
CA GLU A 57 1.63 9.25 -11.91
C GLU A 57 1.65 10.70 -11.40
N GLN A 58 0.55 11.16 -10.79
CA GLN A 58 0.49 12.51 -10.21
C GLN A 58 1.48 12.66 -9.04
N ILE A 59 1.54 11.69 -8.14
CA ILE A 59 2.48 11.70 -7.01
C ILE A 59 3.91 11.60 -7.49
N SER A 60 4.20 10.76 -8.48
CA SER A 60 5.53 10.65 -9.11
C SER A 60 5.99 11.99 -9.71
N SER A 61 5.07 12.76 -10.28
CA SER A 61 5.39 14.11 -10.77
C SER A 61 5.81 15.05 -9.64
N LEU A 62 5.17 14.95 -8.46
CA LEU A 62 5.56 15.73 -7.26
C LEU A 62 6.90 15.27 -6.70
N ILE A 63 7.17 13.96 -6.72
CA ILE A 63 8.47 13.38 -6.31
C ILE A 63 9.58 13.95 -7.17
N ASN A 64 9.40 13.91 -8.48
CA ASN A 64 10.40 14.35 -9.46
C ASN A 64 10.62 15.88 -9.46
N ALA A 65 9.63 16.65 -9.01
CA ALA A 65 9.72 18.11 -8.90
C ALA A 65 10.41 18.59 -7.61
N THR A 66 10.80 17.69 -6.68
CA THR A 66 11.42 18.10 -5.43
C THR A 66 12.94 18.07 -5.49
N GLU A 67 13.58 19.14 -4.99
CA GLU A 67 15.04 19.24 -4.86
C GLU A 67 15.54 18.80 -3.47
N TYR A 68 14.63 18.57 -2.53
CA TYR A 68 14.97 18.17 -1.16
C TYR A 68 15.05 16.65 -1.02
N PRO A 69 15.85 16.14 -0.09
CA PRO A 69 15.72 14.77 0.37
C PRO A 69 14.28 14.46 0.73
N LEU A 70 13.77 13.32 0.30
CA LEU A 70 12.34 13.00 0.29
C LEU A 70 12.07 11.70 1.05
N ILE A 71 10.95 11.68 1.78
CA ILE A 71 10.30 10.48 2.27
C ILE A 71 8.88 10.43 1.69
N VAL A 72 8.54 9.31 1.04
CA VAL A 72 7.16 9.03 0.59
C VAL A 72 6.63 7.89 1.44
N CYS A 73 5.50 8.11 2.10
CA CYS A 73 4.93 7.12 3.01
C CYS A 73 3.42 7.02 2.88
N GLY A 74 2.86 5.94 3.40
CA GLY A 74 1.42 5.74 3.52
C GLY A 74 0.92 4.43 2.94
N ASP A 75 -0.40 4.31 2.86
CA ASP A 75 -1.11 3.17 2.30
C ASP A 75 -1.26 3.35 0.78
N PHE A 76 -0.54 2.52 0.02
CA PHE A 76 -0.61 2.54 -1.45
C PHE A 76 -1.70 1.62 -2.00
N ASN A 77 -2.32 0.80 -1.14
CA ASN A 77 -3.35 -0.18 -1.52
C ASN A 77 -2.95 -1.15 -2.65
N ASP A 78 -1.65 -1.27 -2.91
CA ASP A 78 -1.07 -2.17 -3.91
C ASP A 78 0.18 -2.88 -3.36
N PRO A 79 0.38 -4.18 -3.63
CA PRO A 79 1.57 -4.91 -3.21
C PRO A 79 2.81 -4.55 -4.04
N PRO A 80 4.03 -4.97 -3.60
CA PRO A 80 5.26 -4.81 -4.38
C PRO A 80 5.15 -5.45 -5.77
N GLY A 81 5.79 -4.83 -6.75
CA GLY A 81 5.80 -5.29 -8.15
C GLY A 81 4.60 -4.83 -8.98
N THR A 82 3.66 -4.08 -8.41
CA THR A 82 2.58 -3.44 -9.17
C THR A 82 3.05 -2.13 -9.82
N PHE A 83 2.29 -1.66 -10.80
CA PHE A 83 2.54 -0.37 -11.45
C PHE A 83 2.62 0.78 -10.43
N THR A 84 1.70 0.82 -9.49
CA THR A 84 1.67 1.83 -8.42
C THR A 84 2.95 1.83 -7.60
N TYR A 85 3.37 0.66 -7.13
CA TYR A 85 4.58 0.50 -6.33
C TYR A 85 5.83 0.92 -7.10
N GLU A 86 6.01 0.43 -8.33
CA GLU A 86 7.20 0.73 -9.14
C GLU A 86 7.26 2.21 -9.55
N THR A 87 6.11 2.81 -9.86
CA THR A 87 6.02 4.23 -10.23
C THR A 87 6.42 5.14 -9.06
N LEU A 88 5.93 4.85 -7.84
CA LEU A 88 6.25 5.65 -6.66
C LEU A 88 7.66 5.40 -6.11
N LYS A 89 8.19 4.19 -6.30
CA LYS A 89 9.56 3.83 -5.89
C LYS A 89 10.62 4.40 -6.84
N SER A 90 10.25 4.80 -8.06
CA SER A 90 11.22 5.26 -9.07
C SER A 90 12.15 6.35 -8.53
N GLY A 91 13.46 6.08 -8.51
CA GLY A 91 14.47 6.98 -7.95
C GLY A 91 14.59 6.99 -6.43
N LEU A 92 13.72 6.25 -5.70
CA LEU A 92 13.75 6.12 -4.25
C LEU A 92 14.17 4.70 -3.82
N LYS A 93 14.54 4.57 -2.56
CA LYS A 93 14.78 3.29 -1.89
C LYS A 93 13.58 2.89 -1.06
N ASP A 94 13.19 1.62 -1.09
CA ASP A 94 12.20 1.06 -0.18
C ASP A 94 12.85 0.80 1.20
N GLY A 95 12.34 1.42 2.25
CA GLY A 95 12.87 1.31 3.61
C GLY A 95 12.90 -0.15 4.11
N PHE A 96 11.93 -0.98 3.72
CA PHE A 96 11.98 -2.40 4.02
C PHE A 96 13.14 -3.10 3.33
N GLN A 97 13.40 -2.79 2.06
CA GLN A 97 14.51 -3.41 1.31
C GLN A 97 15.88 -2.95 1.81
N THR A 98 15.97 -1.76 2.41
CA THR A 98 17.24 -1.19 2.92
C THR A 98 17.53 -1.55 4.37
N ALA A 99 16.52 -1.68 5.22
CA ALA A 99 16.69 -1.80 6.67
C ALA A 99 15.73 -2.79 7.34
N GLY A 100 14.92 -3.52 6.55
CA GLY A 100 13.99 -4.52 7.06
C GLY A 100 14.54 -5.93 6.99
N GLU A 101 13.95 -6.81 7.80
CA GLU A 101 14.26 -8.24 7.83
C GLU A 101 12.97 -9.06 7.79
N GLY A 102 13.07 -10.26 7.24
CA GLY A 102 11.97 -11.23 7.20
C GLY A 102 10.81 -10.81 6.31
N TYR A 103 9.59 -10.93 6.82
CA TYR A 103 8.34 -10.63 6.11
C TYR A 103 7.59 -9.48 6.78
N ALA A 104 7.22 -8.48 6.00
CA ALA A 104 6.67 -7.22 6.51
C ALA A 104 5.22 -7.00 6.05
N ALA A 105 4.31 -7.93 6.39
CA ALA A 105 2.89 -7.72 6.14
C ALA A 105 2.38 -6.53 6.95
N THR A 106 1.84 -5.52 6.27
CA THR A 106 1.28 -4.34 6.92
C THR A 106 -0.24 -4.41 7.04
N TYR A 107 -0.92 -5.13 6.15
CA TYR A 107 -2.35 -5.33 6.19
C TYR A 107 -2.72 -6.65 6.89
N ARG A 108 -3.60 -6.57 7.89
CA ARG A 108 -4.01 -7.72 8.72
C ARG A 108 -5.08 -8.59 8.07
N GLY A 109 -5.81 -8.06 7.10
CA GLY A 109 -6.66 -8.86 6.23
C GLY A 109 -5.84 -9.77 5.32
N PHE A 110 -6.50 -10.55 4.48
CA PHE A 110 -5.87 -11.46 3.54
C PHE A 110 -4.79 -12.38 4.13
N HIS A 111 -5.08 -12.93 5.34
CA HIS A 111 -4.17 -13.83 6.07
C HIS A 111 -2.79 -13.23 6.39
N HIS A 112 -2.68 -11.94 6.57
CA HIS A 112 -1.40 -11.23 6.84
C HIS A 112 -0.36 -11.45 5.72
N LEU A 113 -0.79 -11.48 4.46
CA LEU A 113 0.11 -11.71 3.32
C LEU A 113 0.47 -10.45 2.56
N LEU A 114 -0.20 -9.32 2.82
CA LEU A 114 -0.02 -8.12 2.02
C LEU A 114 0.81 -7.06 2.77
N ARG A 115 1.82 -6.56 2.08
CA ARG A 115 2.51 -5.32 2.39
C ARG A 115 2.00 -4.26 1.42
N ILE A 116 1.22 -3.31 1.89
CA ILE A 116 0.61 -2.24 1.11
C ILE A 116 0.87 -0.86 1.68
N ASP A 117 1.47 -0.79 2.87
CA ASP A 117 1.96 0.43 3.49
C ASP A 117 3.48 0.51 3.33
N TYR A 118 3.98 1.66 2.92
CA TYR A 118 5.37 1.84 2.54
C TYR A 118 5.98 3.09 3.17
N LEU A 119 7.30 3.04 3.29
CA LEU A 119 8.18 4.16 3.60
C LEU A 119 9.33 4.12 2.58
N PHE A 120 9.24 4.95 1.54
CA PHE A 120 10.31 5.14 0.56
C PHE A 120 11.14 6.36 0.95
N HIS A 121 12.42 6.34 0.67
CA HIS A 121 13.32 7.45 0.97
C HIS A 121 14.29 7.74 -0.17
N SER A 122 14.75 8.99 -0.26
CA SER A 122 15.79 9.40 -1.20
C SER A 122 17.08 8.62 -0.99
N THR A 123 17.86 8.48 -2.05
CA THR A 123 19.19 7.84 -2.03
C THR A 123 20.21 8.58 -1.14
N LEU A 124 19.96 9.86 -0.83
CA LEU A 124 20.76 10.66 0.10
C LEU A 124 20.54 10.28 1.57
N LEU A 125 19.48 9.54 1.87
CA LEU A 125 19.19 9.03 3.20
C LEU A 125 19.59 7.57 3.29
N GLU A 126 20.10 7.14 4.44
CA GLU A 126 20.39 5.76 4.75
C GLU A 126 19.29 5.18 5.63
N GLY A 127 18.69 4.05 5.21
CA GLY A 127 17.74 3.32 6.06
C GLY A 127 18.50 2.58 7.16
N ILE A 128 18.27 2.92 8.42
CA ILE A 128 18.95 2.36 9.58
C ILE A 128 18.16 1.21 10.19
N LYS A 129 16.85 1.38 10.31
CA LYS A 129 15.99 0.40 10.97
C LYS A 129 14.57 0.49 10.43
N TYR A 130 14.02 -0.68 10.09
CA TYR A 130 12.62 -0.80 9.67
C TYR A 130 11.89 -1.78 10.57
N LYS A 131 10.64 -1.47 10.92
CA LYS A 131 9.77 -2.37 11.68
C LYS A 131 8.32 -2.24 11.23
N VAL A 132 7.62 -3.36 11.19
CA VAL A 132 6.15 -3.40 11.23
C VAL A 132 5.76 -3.72 12.67
N ILE A 133 4.93 -2.87 13.27
CA ILE A 133 4.55 -2.96 14.68
C ILE A 133 3.18 -3.63 14.76
N PRO A 134 3.04 -4.83 15.36
CA PRO A 134 1.73 -5.46 15.53
C PRO A 134 0.78 -4.53 16.30
N TYR A 135 -0.44 -4.30 15.76
CA TYR A 135 -1.40 -3.40 16.36
C TYR A 135 -2.83 -3.90 16.18
N ASP A 136 -3.51 -4.20 17.29
CA ASP A 136 -4.81 -4.90 17.26
C ASP A 136 -6.04 -4.00 17.07
N MET A 137 -5.87 -2.67 17.15
CA MET A 137 -6.97 -1.71 17.04
C MET A 137 -7.16 -1.16 15.61
N SER A 138 -6.45 -1.73 14.63
CA SER A 138 -6.57 -1.38 13.20
C SER A 138 -6.42 -2.63 12.36
N ASP A 139 -6.95 -2.60 11.16
CA ASP A 139 -6.70 -3.60 10.11
C ASP A 139 -5.34 -3.41 9.42
N HIS A 140 -4.61 -2.33 9.75
CA HIS A 140 -3.24 -2.10 9.34
C HIS A 140 -2.29 -2.07 10.54
N ASN A 141 -1.10 -2.58 10.34
CA ASN A 141 0.01 -2.48 11.29
C ASN A 141 0.83 -1.23 10.99
N PRO A 142 1.13 -0.37 11.99
CA PRO A 142 2.03 0.77 11.81
C PRO A 142 3.39 0.36 11.30
N VAL A 143 3.95 1.18 10.41
CA VAL A 143 5.29 1.02 9.83
C VAL A 143 6.21 2.08 10.38
N TYR A 144 7.38 1.67 10.82
CA TYR A 144 8.44 2.52 11.35
C TYR A 144 9.69 2.42 10.48
N LEU A 145 10.27 3.56 10.13
CA LEU A 145 11.57 3.66 9.48
C LEU A 145 12.42 4.72 10.18
N GLU A 146 13.62 4.35 10.57
CA GLU A 146 14.67 5.26 11.02
C GLU A 146 15.63 5.49 9.86
N VAL A 147 15.91 6.75 9.57
CA VAL A 147 16.83 7.15 8.50
C VAL A 147 17.96 8.01 9.06
N GLY A 148 19.18 7.81 8.53
CA GLY A 148 20.35 8.64 8.73
C GLY A 148 20.67 9.50 7.49
N LEU A 149 21.64 10.38 7.70
CA LEU A 149 22.22 11.26 6.67
C LEU A 149 23.58 10.76 6.28
#